data_9232d66ad14b6e9d46bdfb304c8a7a73
#
_entry.id   9232d66ad14b6e9d46bdfb304c8a7a73
#
_cell.length_a   1.000
_cell.length_b   1.000
_cell.length_c   1.000
_cell.angle_alpha   90.00
_cell.angle_beta   90.00
_cell.angle_gamma   90.00
#
_symmetry.space_group_name_H-M   'P 1'
#
loop_
_entity.id
_entity.type
_entity.pdbx_description
1 polymer ?
#
loop_
_entity_poly.entity_id
_entity_poly.type
_entity_poly.pdbx_seq_one_letter_code
_entity_poly.pdbx_strand_id
1 'polypeptide(L)'
;MKRILVAEDNKLILETISHSLTREGYEIIKANDGKECLKIMEDSEVDLLITDLYMPYVNGNEVIAILRDERKKNTPILVLSAAGAEDNVLKAFELGADDFMVKPFSLVVLYVRVRKLLSMRR
;
A
#
# COMPACT_ATOMS: atom_id res chain seq x y z
N MET A 1 -13.25 -13.00 -2.71
CA MET A 1 -12.98 -11.79 -1.90
C MET A 1 -11.73 -11.08 -2.40
N LYS A 2 -11.71 -9.78 -2.27
CA LYS A 2 -10.55 -9.00 -2.71
C LYS A 2 -9.38 -9.19 -1.75
N ARG A 3 -8.19 -9.25 -2.30
CA ARG A 3 -6.94 -9.47 -1.56
C ARG A 3 -6.12 -8.19 -1.50
N ILE A 4 -5.77 -7.76 -0.29
CA ILE A 4 -5.04 -6.52 -0.05
C ILE A 4 -3.71 -6.85 0.61
N LEU A 5 -2.62 -6.36 0.03
CA LEU A 5 -1.29 -6.45 0.63
C LEU A 5 -1.01 -5.16 1.38
N VAL A 6 -0.67 -5.28 2.66
CA VAL A 6 -0.31 -4.14 3.51
C VAL A 6 1.16 -4.25 3.86
N ALA A 7 1.96 -3.30 3.40
CA ALA A 7 3.40 -3.24 3.66
C ALA A 7 3.69 -2.09 4.61
N GLU A 8 4.10 -2.41 5.83
CA GLU A 8 4.32 -1.44 6.90
C GLU A 8 5.27 -2.06 7.93
N ASP A 9 6.33 -1.36 8.26
CA ASP A 9 7.31 -1.86 9.24
C ASP A 9 6.91 -1.60 10.70
N ASN A 10 6.03 -0.64 10.96
CA ASN A 10 5.49 -0.42 12.29
C ASN A 10 4.43 -1.48 12.57
N LYS A 11 4.73 -2.38 13.49
CA LYS A 11 3.87 -3.53 13.74
C LYS A 11 2.48 -3.15 14.22
N LEU A 12 2.37 -2.11 15.07
CA LEU A 12 1.07 -1.69 15.57
C LEU A 12 0.18 -1.16 14.44
N ILE A 13 0.74 -0.35 13.55
CA ILE A 13 0.00 0.20 12.42
C ILE A 13 -0.41 -0.93 11.47
N LEU A 14 0.51 -1.85 11.18
CA LEU A 14 0.23 -3.00 10.31
C LEU A 14 -0.93 -3.83 10.84
N GLU A 15 -0.91 -4.15 12.14
CA GLU A 15 -1.97 -4.95 12.75
C GLU A 15 -3.30 -4.18 12.80
N THR A 16 -3.26 -2.88 13.08
CA THR A 16 -4.46 -2.05 13.14
C THR A 16 -5.16 -1.99 11.78
N ILE A 17 -4.40 -1.74 10.72
CA ILE A 17 -4.94 -1.71 9.35
C ILE A 17 -5.49 -3.09 8.97
N SER A 18 -4.69 -4.12 9.22
CA SER A 18 -5.05 -5.48 8.84
C SER A 18 -6.32 -5.96 9.53
N HIS A 19 -6.44 -5.69 10.82
CA HIS A 19 -7.63 -6.06 11.59
C HIS A 19 -8.87 -5.33 11.07
N SER A 20 -8.74 -4.02 10.86
CA SER A 20 -9.84 -3.19 10.39
C SER A 20 -10.37 -3.67 9.04
N LEU A 21 -9.49 -3.93 8.10
CA LEU A 21 -9.89 -4.34 6.75
C LEU A 21 -10.38 -5.79 6.70
N THR A 22 -9.82 -6.65 7.53
CA THR A 22 -10.33 -8.03 7.66
C THR A 22 -11.78 -8.03 8.11
N ARG A 23 -12.14 -7.15 9.04
CA ARG A 23 -13.52 -7.01 9.51
C ARG A 23 -14.48 -6.55 8.41
N GLU A 24 -13.96 -5.87 7.40
CA GLU A 24 -14.77 -5.42 6.27
C GLU A 24 -14.88 -6.46 5.16
N GLY A 25 -14.33 -7.66 5.38
CA GLY A 25 -14.47 -8.77 4.45
C GLY A 25 -13.34 -8.95 3.45
N TYR A 26 -12.23 -8.24 3.62
CA TYR A 26 -11.08 -8.38 2.73
C TYR A 26 -10.11 -9.44 3.24
N GLU A 27 -9.43 -10.09 2.32
CA GLU A 27 -8.31 -10.98 2.65
C GLU A 27 -7.04 -10.13 2.72
N ILE A 28 -6.36 -10.15 3.86
CA ILE A 28 -5.19 -9.30 4.10
C ILE A 28 -3.92 -10.15 4.12
N ILE A 29 -2.92 -9.72 3.34
CA ILE A 29 -1.57 -10.27 3.39
C ILE A 29 -0.69 -9.17 3.98
N LYS A 30 0.21 -9.54 4.89
CA LYS A 30 1.06 -8.59 5.60
C LYS A 30 2.51 -8.70 5.14
N ALA A 31 3.16 -7.55 4.95
CA ALA A 31 4.59 -7.46 4.69
C ALA A 31 5.19 -6.49 5.69
N ASN A 32 6.31 -6.85 6.29
CA ASN A 32 6.98 -6.05 7.32
C ASN A 32 7.99 -5.05 6.74
N ASP A 33 8.32 -5.19 5.48
CA ASP A 33 9.28 -4.33 4.79
C ASP A 33 9.08 -4.40 3.28
N GLY A 34 9.85 -3.57 2.56
CA GLY A 34 9.70 -3.49 1.11
C GLY A 34 10.18 -4.72 0.36
N LYS A 35 11.17 -5.43 0.91
CA LYS A 35 11.67 -6.65 0.30
C LYS A 35 10.62 -7.75 0.34
N GLU A 36 10.00 -7.94 1.50
CA GLU A 36 8.91 -8.90 1.66
C GLU A 36 7.72 -8.53 0.78
N CYS A 37 7.41 -7.23 0.70
CA CYS A 37 6.35 -6.72 -0.17
C CYS A 37 6.55 -7.15 -1.62
N LEU A 38 7.74 -6.94 -2.16
CA LEU A 38 8.07 -7.29 -3.54
C LEU A 38 7.99 -8.80 -3.77
N LYS A 39 8.40 -9.59 -2.79
CA LYS A 39 8.32 -11.05 -2.87
C LYS A 39 6.87 -11.52 -2.96
N ILE A 40 6.01 -10.97 -2.12
CA ILE A 40 4.58 -11.31 -2.11
C ILE A 40 3.92 -10.88 -3.43
N MET A 41 4.26 -9.69 -3.93
CA MET A 41 3.72 -9.20 -5.20
C MET A 41 4.13 -10.09 -6.38
N GLU A 42 5.28 -10.76 -6.29
CA GLU A 42 5.72 -11.71 -7.31
C GLU A 42 4.96 -13.02 -7.24
N ASP A 43 4.74 -13.51 -6.03
CA ASP A 43 4.20 -14.86 -5.81
C ASP A 43 2.68 -14.94 -5.74
N SER A 44 2.00 -13.81 -5.56
CA SER A 44 0.56 -13.79 -5.28
C SER A 44 -0.18 -12.76 -6.12
N GLU A 45 -1.44 -13.05 -6.43
CA GLU A 45 -2.34 -12.07 -7.03
C GLU A 45 -2.85 -11.14 -5.94
N VAL A 46 -2.64 -9.84 -6.12
CA VAL A 46 -3.03 -8.80 -5.18
C VAL A 46 -3.89 -7.76 -5.88
N ASP A 47 -5.02 -7.42 -5.27
CA ASP A 47 -5.97 -6.48 -5.86
C ASP A 47 -5.69 -5.03 -5.47
N LEU A 48 -4.99 -4.82 -4.35
CA LEU A 48 -4.61 -3.49 -3.87
C LEU A 48 -3.37 -3.61 -3.00
N LEU A 49 -2.42 -2.70 -3.20
CA LEU A 49 -1.27 -2.54 -2.33
C LEU A 49 -1.43 -1.28 -1.48
N ILE A 50 -1.29 -1.43 -0.16
CA ILE A 50 -1.17 -0.32 0.77
C ILE A 50 0.27 -0.36 1.28
N THR A 51 1.04 0.70 1.06
CA THR A 51 2.45 0.70 1.46
C THR A 51 2.86 2.00 2.12
N ASP A 52 3.68 1.88 3.17
CA ASP A 52 4.37 3.03 3.73
C ASP A 52 5.49 3.46 2.78
N LEU A 53 5.88 4.72 2.84
CA LEU A 53 7.02 5.24 2.08
C LEU A 53 8.35 4.84 2.70
N TYR A 54 8.43 4.80 4.01
CA TYR A 54 9.68 4.52 4.72
C TYR A 54 9.67 3.13 5.33
N MET A 55 10.44 2.24 4.73
CA MET A 55 10.57 0.85 5.18
C MET A 55 12.03 0.42 5.01
N PRO A 56 12.49 -0.54 5.85
CA PRO A 56 13.84 -1.11 5.69
C PRO A 56 14.00 -1.81 4.33
N TYR A 57 15.23 -1.85 3.86
CA TYR A 57 15.72 -2.54 2.65
C TYR A 57 15.27 -1.88 1.35
N VAL A 58 13.96 -1.81 1.11
CA VAL A 58 13.39 -1.19 -0.10
C VAL A 58 12.29 -0.26 0.36
N ASN A 59 12.41 1.03 0.06
CA ASN A 59 11.39 2.00 0.46
C ASN A 59 10.16 1.96 -0.46
N GLY A 60 9.09 2.66 -0.07
CA GLY A 60 7.84 2.62 -0.82
C GLY A 60 7.96 3.13 -2.24
N ASN A 61 8.74 4.19 -2.47
CA ASN A 61 8.94 4.72 -3.81
C ASN A 61 9.68 3.74 -4.70
N GLU A 62 10.66 3.03 -4.15
CA GLU A 62 11.36 1.98 -4.89
C GLU A 62 10.41 0.83 -5.24
N VAL A 63 9.54 0.44 -4.31
CA VAL A 63 8.54 -0.60 -4.57
C VAL A 63 7.64 -0.18 -5.75
N ILE A 64 7.14 1.06 -5.73
CA ILE A 64 6.27 1.56 -6.79
C ILE A 64 6.97 1.54 -8.14
N ALA A 65 8.21 2.04 -8.18
CA ALA A 65 8.98 2.06 -9.43
C ALA A 65 9.18 0.65 -9.99
N ILE A 66 9.52 -0.31 -9.13
CA ILE A 66 9.72 -1.69 -9.57
C ILE A 66 8.41 -2.28 -10.10
N LEU A 67 7.31 -2.08 -9.41
CA LEU A 67 6.02 -2.63 -9.84
C LEU A 67 5.56 -2.03 -11.16
N ARG A 68 5.72 -0.72 -11.34
CA ARG A 68 5.24 -0.03 -12.54
C ARG A 68 6.19 -0.19 -13.73
N ASP A 69 7.47 0.08 -13.51
CA ASP A 69 8.45 0.14 -14.62
C ASP A 69 9.00 -1.22 -14.99
N GLU A 70 9.39 -2.02 -14.01
CA GLU A 70 10.04 -3.30 -14.28
C GLU A 70 9.05 -4.43 -14.48
N ARG A 71 8.02 -4.50 -13.63
CA ARG A 71 7.07 -5.61 -13.65
C ARG A 71 5.78 -5.30 -14.41
N LYS A 72 5.57 -4.05 -14.81
CA LYS A 72 4.39 -3.62 -15.59
C LYS A 72 3.07 -3.98 -14.90
N LYS A 73 3.03 -3.93 -13.58
CA LYS A 73 1.81 -4.23 -12.82
C LYS A 73 0.95 -2.97 -12.70
N ASN A 74 -0.35 -3.16 -12.82
CA ASN A 74 -1.35 -2.08 -12.73
C ASN A 74 -2.13 -2.10 -11.42
N THR A 75 -1.71 -2.92 -10.45
CA THR A 75 -2.34 -3.01 -9.14
C THR A 75 -2.48 -1.61 -8.53
N PRO A 76 -3.66 -1.18 -8.08
CA PRO A 76 -3.80 0.11 -7.41
C PRO A 76 -2.91 0.19 -6.18
N ILE A 77 -2.35 1.36 -5.93
CA ILE A 77 -1.41 1.58 -4.82
C ILE A 77 -1.86 2.77 -3.99
N LEU A 78 -2.08 2.53 -2.69
CA LEU A 78 -2.35 3.56 -1.69
C LEU A 78 -1.09 3.72 -0.82
N VAL A 79 -0.58 4.94 -0.75
CA VAL A 79 0.63 5.25 0.02
C VAL A 79 0.25 5.80 1.38
N LEU A 80 0.95 5.35 2.43
CA LEU A 80 0.87 5.92 3.76
C LEU A 80 2.13 6.76 3.99
N SER A 81 1.97 7.98 4.50
CA SER A 81 3.09 8.88 4.71
C SER A 81 3.03 9.59 6.04
N ALA A 82 4.19 9.96 6.58
CA ALA A 82 4.25 10.82 7.74
C ALA A 82 3.92 12.26 7.33
N ALA A 83 3.46 13.08 8.27
CA ALA A 83 3.28 14.49 8.05
C ALA A 83 4.63 15.11 7.68
N GLY A 84 4.65 16.03 6.72
CA GLY A 84 5.88 16.66 6.26
C GLY A 84 6.61 15.94 5.14
N ALA A 85 6.04 14.86 4.61
CA ALA A 85 6.68 14.06 3.55
C ALA A 85 6.17 14.44 2.16
N GLU A 86 5.74 15.68 1.95
CA GLU A 86 5.07 16.11 0.71
C GLU A 86 5.90 15.84 -0.54
N ASP A 87 7.21 16.08 -0.50
CA ASP A 87 8.07 15.85 -1.66
C ASP A 87 8.11 14.37 -2.05
N ASN A 88 8.14 13.50 -1.07
CA ASN A 88 8.14 12.05 -1.31
C ASN A 88 6.79 11.56 -1.79
N VAL A 89 5.70 12.20 -1.37
CA VAL A 89 4.35 11.89 -1.84
C VAL A 89 4.21 12.30 -3.31
N LEU A 90 4.70 13.48 -3.67
CA LEU A 90 4.70 13.92 -5.08
C LEU A 90 5.49 12.94 -5.94
N LYS A 91 6.65 12.51 -5.45
CA LYS A 91 7.46 11.50 -6.15
C LYS A 91 6.68 10.20 -6.33
N ALA A 92 5.97 9.76 -5.29
CA ALA A 92 5.17 8.54 -5.36
C ALA A 92 4.11 8.62 -6.48
N PHE A 93 3.43 9.76 -6.60
CA PHE A 93 2.45 9.95 -7.67
C PHE A 93 3.12 9.94 -9.05
N GLU A 94 4.26 10.59 -9.19
CA GLU A 94 5.02 10.57 -10.45
C GLU A 94 5.40 9.15 -10.85
N LEU A 95 5.72 8.30 -9.86
CA LEU A 95 6.10 6.91 -10.09
C LEU A 95 4.90 6.00 -10.36
N GLY A 96 3.69 6.44 -10.04
CA GLY A 96 2.48 5.68 -10.36
C GLY A 96 1.59 5.29 -9.19
N ALA A 97 1.74 5.92 -8.02
CA ALA A 97 0.81 5.72 -6.92
C ALA A 97 -0.55 6.34 -7.27
N ASP A 98 -1.62 5.76 -6.74
CA ASP A 98 -2.98 6.17 -7.05
C ASP A 98 -3.59 7.09 -6.01
N ASP A 99 -3.17 7.00 -4.76
CA ASP A 99 -3.68 7.82 -3.67
C ASP A 99 -2.71 7.80 -2.50
N PHE A 100 -2.96 8.64 -1.49
CA PHE A 100 -2.13 8.65 -0.29
C PHE A 100 -2.97 9.05 0.92
N MET A 101 -2.46 8.70 2.12
CA MET A 101 -3.02 9.14 3.39
C MET A 101 -1.88 9.54 4.32
N VAL A 102 -2.08 10.60 5.09
CA VAL A 102 -1.09 11.08 6.07
C VAL A 102 -1.39 10.47 7.43
N LYS A 103 -0.37 9.98 8.11
CA LYS A 103 -0.48 9.43 9.47
C LYS A 103 -0.50 10.58 10.48
N PRO A 104 -1.31 10.51 11.53
CA PRO A 104 -2.31 9.49 11.80
C PRO A 104 -3.55 9.67 10.93
N PHE A 105 -4.19 8.58 10.54
CA PHE A 105 -5.36 8.63 9.65
C PHE A 105 -6.59 7.98 10.30
N SER A 106 -7.75 8.32 9.77
CA SER A 106 -9.02 7.71 10.18
C SER A 106 -9.20 6.35 9.50
N LEU A 107 -9.59 5.34 10.27
CA LEU A 107 -9.89 4.02 9.72
C LEU A 107 -11.11 4.06 8.80
N VAL A 108 -12.06 4.96 9.09
CA VAL A 108 -13.23 5.14 8.21
C VAL A 108 -12.80 5.69 6.85
N VAL A 109 -11.92 6.68 6.83
CA VAL A 109 -11.40 7.25 5.59
C VAL A 109 -10.58 6.22 4.83
N LEU A 110 -9.77 5.43 5.54
CA LEU A 110 -9.01 4.34 4.93
C LEU A 110 -9.96 3.38 4.19
N TYR A 111 -11.01 2.93 4.85
CA TYR A 111 -11.98 2.03 4.26
C TYR A 111 -12.62 2.61 3.00
N VAL A 112 -13.01 3.88 3.03
CA VAL A 112 -13.62 4.55 1.88
C VAL A 112 -12.65 4.60 0.70
N ARG A 113 -11.38 4.92 0.94
CA ARG A 113 -10.37 4.97 -0.12
C ARG A 113 -10.07 3.59 -0.68
N VAL A 114 -10.01 2.58 0.19
CA VAL A 114 -9.81 1.20 -0.24
C VAL A 114 -10.94 0.78 -1.19
N ARG A 115 -12.19 1.05 -0.82
CA ARG A 115 -13.33 0.73 -1.67
C ARG A 115 -13.22 1.41 -3.03
N LYS A 116 -12.86 2.69 -3.04
CA LYS A 116 -12.70 3.45 -4.28
C LYS A 116 -11.63 2.83 -5.16
N LEU A 117 -10.47 2.54 -4.59
CA LEU A 117 -9.34 2.00 -5.34
C LEU A 117 -9.63 0.60 -5.88
N LEU A 118 -10.32 -0.23 -5.12
CA LEU A 118 -10.69 -1.58 -5.58
C LEU A 118 -11.74 -1.55 -6.70
N SER A 119 -12.46 -0.47 -6.85
CA SER A 119 -13.45 -0.32 -7.93
C SER A 119 -12.84 0.24 -9.21
N MET A 120 -11.58 0.68 -9.17
CA MET A 120 -10.90 1.21 -10.35
C MET A 120 -10.61 0.11 -11.36
N ARG A 121 -10.79 0.44 -12.64
CA ARG A 121 -10.47 -0.47 -13.74
C ARG A 121 -9.11 -0.15 -14.29
N ARG A 122 -8.32 -1.17 -14.47
CA ARG A 122 -6.96 -1.05 -14.97
C ARG A 122 -6.73 -1.95 -16.17
#